data_c026eaae9d3a0364b1505936746800c9
#
_entry.id   c026eaae9d3a0364b1505936746800c9
#
_cell.length_a   1.000
_cell.length_b   1.000
_cell.length_c   1.000
_cell.angle_alpha   90.00
_cell.angle_beta   90.00
_cell.angle_gamma   90.00
#
_symmetry.space_group_name_H-M   'P 1'
#
loop_
_entity.id
_entity.type
_entity.pdbx_description
1 polymer ?
#
loop_
_entity_poly.entity_id
_entity_poly.type
_entity_poly.pdbx_seq_one_letter_code
_entity_poly.pdbx_strand_id
1 'polypeptide(L)'
;MEHATNTITLRGMLLALPQYSHSNHGKRFYRFTLEVPRLSGAVDLLPVVAEEPLVMNIDPTAGDMLTVCGQVRSHNQRSSDRRHLLIFVFATTVTAECGEPINDVYLEGPLCREPTFRRTPLGREICDAMLAVPRAFHRADYLPCIIWGRTAQSISACHTRDMIAIRGRLQSRIYTKLTPDGAEDRTAYEISALSAEQLS
;
A
#
# COMPACT_ATOMS: atom_id res chain seq x y z
N MET A 1 -25.03 -3.14 5.03
CA MET A 1 -23.57 -3.29 5.27
C MET A 1 -22.89 -2.13 4.57
N GLU A 2 -22.14 -1.34 5.30
CA GLU A 2 -21.39 -0.23 4.72
C GLU A 2 -20.31 -0.83 3.79
N HIS A 3 -20.29 -0.41 2.54
CA HIS A 3 -19.33 -0.91 1.55
C HIS A 3 -17.92 -0.41 1.93
N ALA A 4 -16.99 -1.33 2.12
CA ALA A 4 -15.63 -0.98 2.53
C ALA A 4 -14.85 -0.43 1.32
N THR A 5 -14.42 0.83 1.39
CA THR A 5 -13.69 1.54 0.34
C THR A 5 -12.17 1.34 0.38
N ASN A 6 -11.66 0.60 1.36
CA ASN A 6 -10.23 0.33 1.55
C ASN A 6 -10.05 -1.00 2.25
N THR A 7 -9.66 -2.01 1.51
CA THR A 7 -9.34 -3.33 2.04
C THR A 7 -8.06 -3.85 1.43
N ILE A 8 -7.29 -4.56 2.24
CA ILE A 8 -6.12 -5.32 1.80
C ILE A 8 -6.05 -6.65 2.52
N THR A 9 -5.71 -7.70 1.78
CA THR A 9 -5.32 -9.00 2.32
C THR A 9 -3.90 -9.32 1.85
N LEU A 10 -3.01 -9.54 2.81
CA LEU A 10 -1.65 -9.99 2.58
C LEU A 10 -1.47 -11.37 3.20
N ARG A 11 -0.79 -12.28 2.50
CA ARG A 11 -0.18 -13.48 3.07
C ARG A 11 1.27 -13.53 2.62
N GLY A 12 2.17 -13.55 3.59
CA GLY A 12 3.61 -13.52 3.34
C GLY A 12 4.41 -13.96 4.54
N MET A 13 5.70 -14.12 4.33
CA MET A 13 6.63 -14.53 5.37
C MET A 13 7.02 -13.33 6.25
N LEU A 14 7.01 -13.51 7.55
CA LEU A 14 7.50 -12.51 8.50
C LEU A 14 9.01 -12.39 8.41
N LEU A 15 9.51 -11.21 8.00
CA LEU A 15 10.94 -10.99 7.77
C LEU A 15 11.74 -10.96 9.08
N ALA A 16 11.19 -10.36 10.12
CA ALA A 16 11.82 -10.22 11.45
C ALA A 16 10.75 -10.06 12.52
N LEU A 17 11.11 -10.27 13.78
CA LEU A 17 10.21 -10.10 14.91
C LEU A 17 9.55 -8.72 14.92
N PRO A 18 8.24 -8.65 15.27
CA PRO A 18 7.54 -7.39 15.41
C PRO A 18 8.20 -6.48 16.45
N GLN A 19 8.39 -5.22 16.09
CA GLN A 19 9.01 -4.21 16.96
C GLN A 19 7.97 -3.20 17.43
N TYR A 20 8.09 -2.75 18.67
CA TYR A 20 7.29 -1.64 19.17
C TYR A 20 7.44 -0.41 18.25
N SER A 21 6.31 0.16 17.89
CA SER A 21 6.25 1.33 17.01
C SER A 21 5.92 2.62 17.78
N HIS A 22 4.75 2.66 18.40
CA HIS A 22 4.26 3.83 19.14
C HIS A 22 3.06 3.46 20.02
N SER A 23 2.65 4.41 20.86
CA SER A 23 1.36 4.34 21.57
C SER A 23 0.45 5.47 21.11
N ASN A 24 -0.84 5.18 21.00
CA ASN A 24 -1.88 6.15 20.68
C ASN A 24 -3.17 5.82 21.41
N HIS A 25 -3.77 6.80 22.11
CA HIS A 25 -4.99 6.63 22.92
C HIS A 25 -4.95 5.42 23.85
N GLY A 26 -3.83 5.20 24.53
CA GLY A 26 -3.64 4.09 25.48
C GLY A 26 -3.42 2.71 24.85
N LYS A 27 -3.41 2.61 23.52
CA LYS A 27 -3.12 1.39 22.78
C LYS A 27 -1.68 1.38 22.29
N ARG A 28 -1.03 0.22 22.33
CA ARG A 28 0.33 -0.01 21.83
C ARG A 28 0.27 -0.60 20.44
N PHE A 29 1.15 -0.17 19.55
CA PHE A 29 1.25 -0.63 18.18
C PHE A 29 2.65 -1.18 17.91
N TYR A 30 2.68 -2.25 17.13
CA TYR A 30 3.88 -2.92 16.66
C TYR A 30 3.98 -2.81 15.15
N ARG A 31 5.20 -2.74 14.63
CA ARG A 31 5.50 -2.75 13.21
C ARG A 31 6.29 -3.99 12.85
N PHE A 32 6.02 -4.54 11.69
CA PHE A 32 6.76 -5.66 11.10
C PHE A 32 6.68 -5.58 9.58
N THR A 33 7.48 -6.40 8.89
CA THR A 33 7.51 -6.46 7.44
C THR A 33 7.14 -7.86 6.98
N LEU A 34 6.22 -7.96 6.04
CA LEU A 34 5.93 -9.18 5.32
C LEU A 34 6.68 -9.20 3.99
N GLU A 35 7.31 -10.31 3.72
CA GLU A 35 7.90 -10.66 2.42
C GLU A 35 6.85 -11.39 1.60
N VAL A 36 6.41 -10.77 0.49
CA VAL A 36 5.35 -11.30 -0.38
C VAL A 36 5.91 -11.45 -1.79
N PRO A 37 6.15 -12.69 -2.27
CA PRO A 37 6.66 -12.91 -3.61
C PRO A 37 5.61 -12.59 -4.69
N ARG A 38 6.09 -12.11 -5.83
CA ARG A 38 5.30 -11.91 -7.04
C ARG A 38 5.45 -13.09 -7.99
N LEU A 39 4.49 -13.28 -8.87
CA LEU A 39 4.59 -14.29 -9.95
C LEU A 39 5.81 -14.08 -10.86
N SER A 40 6.35 -12.86 -10.94
CA SER A 40 7.56 -12.52 -11.71
C SER A 40 8.86 -12.95 -11.04
N GLY A 41 8.82 -13.49 -9.82
CA GLY A 41 9.99 -13.81 -9.01
C GLY A 41 10.54 -12.62 -8.18
N ALA A 42 10.06 -11.40 -8.41
CA ALA A 42 10.37 -10.27 -7.54
C ALA A 42 9.65 -10.40 -6.20
N VAL A 43 10.19 -9.77 -5.17
CA VAL A 43 9.64 -9.81 -3.81
C VAL A 43 9.26 -8.41 -3.36
N ASP A 44 8.08 -8.28 -2.76
CA ASP A 44 7.62 -7.07 -2.08
C ASP A 44 7.90 -7.17 -0.59
N LEU A 45 8.57 -6.17 -0.03
CA LEU A 45 8.75 -6.00 1.42
C LEU A 45 7.72 -5.00 1.91
N LEU A 46 6.64 -5.49 2.50
CA LEU A 46 5.45 -4.69 2.82
C LEU A 46 5.35 -4.38 4.32
N PRO A 47 5.40 -3.09 4.70
CA PRO A 47 5.32 -2.69 6.10
C PRO A 47 3.89 -2.83 6.64
N VAL A 48 3.78 -3.44 7.82
CA VAL A 48 2.52 -3.64 8.55
C VAL A 48 2.63 -2.97 9.91
N VAL A 49 1.55 -2.34 10.33
CA VAL A 49 1.33 -1.83 11.69
C VAL A 49 0.10 -2.50 12.26
N ALA A 50 0.23 -3.09 13.42
CA ALA A 50 -0.85 -3.80 14.12
C ALA A 50 -0.93 -3.39 15.59
N GLU A 51 -2.15 -3.43 16.17
CA GLU A 51 -2.33 -3.26 17.59
C GLU A 51 -1.72 -4.47 18.36
N GLU A 52 -1.12 -4.21 19.51
CA GLU A 52 -0.39 -5.20 20.34
C GLU A 52 -1.12 -6.54 20.50
N PRO A 53 -2.43 -6.61 20.83
CA PRO A 53 -3.11 -7.89 21.00
C PRO A 53 -3.12 -8.75 19.73
N LEU A 54 -3.19 -8.14 18.54
CA LEU A 54 -3.17 -8.88 17.27
C LEU A 54 -1.85 -9.59 17.03
N VAL A 55 -0.76 -9.08 17.60
CA VAL A 55 0.58 -9.64 17.44
C VAL A 55 0.88 -10.62 18.57
N MET A 56 0.63 -10.22 19.82
CA MET A 56 0.96 -11.01 21.00
C MET A 56 0.15 -12.30 21.10
N ASN A 57 -1.10 -12.32 20.61
CA ASN A 57 -1.93 -13.53 20.61
C ASN A 57 -1.39 -14.65 19.71
N ILE A 58 -0.55 -14.30 18.72
CA ILE A 58 0.02 -15.26 17.78
C ILE A 58 1.43 -15.66 18.23
N ASP A 59 2.15 -14.75 18.91
CA ASP A 59 3.57 -14.88 19.31
C ASP A 59 4.46 -15.30 18.13
N PRO A 60 4.45 -14.53 17.02
CA PRO A 60 5.06 -14.96 15.77
C PRO A 60 6.59 -14.88 15.82
N THR A 61 7.23 -15.80 15.10
CA THR A 61 8.69 -15.84 14.90
C THR A 61 9.07 -15.45 13.47
N ALA A 62 10.33 -15.01 13.27
CA ALA A 62 10.83 -14.74 11.94
C ALA A 62 10.77 -16.02 11.08
N GLY A 63 10.25 -15.90 9.86
CA GLY A 63 10.01 -17.01 8.95
C GLY A 63 8.58 -17.55 8.98
N ASP A 64 7.76 -17.16 9.96
CA ASP A 64 6.35 -17.58 10.00
C ASP A 64 5.55 -16.99 8.83
N MET A 65 4.65 -17.79 8.29
CA MET A 65 3.68 -17.32 7.29
C MET A 65 2.50 -16.68 8.02
N LEU A 66 2.26 -15.41 7.76
CA LEU A 66 1.17 -14.65 8.35
C LEU A 66 0.18 -14.18 7.29
N THR A 67 -1.11 -14.26 7.63
CA THR A 67 -2.19 -13.60 6.88
C THR A 67 -2.63 -12.36 7.64
N VAL A 68 -2.61 -11.22 6.95
CA VAL A 68 -3.00 -9.92 7.48
C VAL A 68 -4.14 -9.37 6.65
N CYS A 69 -5.29 -9.08 7.29
CA CYS A 69 -6.34 -8.27 6.68
C CYS A 69 -6.33 -6.88 7.31
N GLY A 70 -6.64 -5.86 6.51
CA GLY A 70 -6.61 -4.50 7.00
C GLY A 70 -6.89 -3.45 5.93
N GLN A 71 -6.25 -2.31 6.08
CA GLN A 71 -6.40 -1.15 5.19
C GLN A 71 -5.02 -0.61 4.80
N VAL A 72 -4.89 -0.13 3.57
CA VAL A 72 -3.70 0.61 3.16
C VAL A 72 -3.81 2.03 3.71
N ARG A 73 -2.80 2.45 4.44
CA ARG A 73 -2.74 3.76 5.10
C ARG A 73 -1.58 4.57 4.56
N SER A 74 -1.77 5.87 4.59
CA SER A 74 -0.70 6.82 4.28
C SER A 74 -0.49 7.81 5.42
N HIS A 75 0.77 8.19 5.64
CA HIS A 75 1.15 9.20 6.61
C HIS A 75 2.20 10.13 6.02
N ASN A 76 1.93 11.45 6.06
CA ASN A 76 2.91 12.44 5.67
C ASN A 76 3.86 12.72 6.86
N GLN A 77 5.02 12.10 6.83
CA GLN A 77 6.07 12.41 7.79
C GLN A 77 6.76 13.72 7.41
N ARG A 78 6.75 14.68 8.34
CA ARG A 78 7.53 15.92 8.23
C ARG A 78 8.90 15.67 8.82
N SER A 79 9.93 15.70 8.00
CA SER A 79 11.32 15.87 8.41
C SER A 79 11.70 17.34 8.23
N SER A 80 12.78 17.80 8.87
CA SER A 80 13.24 19.21 8.84
C SER A 80 13.29 19.83 7.44
N ASP A 81 13.56 19.02 6.40
CA ASP A 81 13.74 19.51 5.04
C ASP A 81 12.74 18.96 4.01
N ARG A 82 11.93 17.95 4.32
CA ARG A 82 11.07 17.29 3.31
C ARG A 82 9.85 16.60 3.91
N ARG A 83 8.81 16.51 3.08
CA ARG A 83 7.65 15.65 3.34
C ARG A 83 7.89 14.29 2.70
N HIS A 84 7.79 13.22 3.48
CA HIS A 84 7.81 11.84 2.98
C HIS A 84 6.44 11.22 3.17
N LEU A 85 5.89 10.67 2.09
CA LEU A 85 4.68 9.87 2.15
C LEU A 85 5.08 8.45 2.55
N LEU A 86 4.73 8.06 3.77
CA LEU A 86 4.85 6.70 4.25
C LEU A 86 3.57 5.95 3.92
N ILE A 87 3.69 4.76 3.34
CA ILE A 87 2.57 3.85 3.07
C ILE A 87 2.81 2.57 3.83
N PHE A 88 1.79 2.07 4.49
CA PHE A 88 1.83 0.84 5.27
C PHE A 88 0.44 0.20 5.35
N VAL A 89 0.39 -1.06 5.73
CA VAL A 89 -0.86 -1.77 6.03
C VAL A 89 -1.18 -1.61 7.50
N PHE A 90 -2.35 -1.09 7.80
CA PHE A 90 -2.90 -1.06 9.15
C PHE A 90 -3.76 -2.31 9.33
N ALA A 91 -3.26 -3.25 10.11
CA ALA A 91 -3.90 -4.54 10.32
C ALA A 91 -5.15 -4.42 11.19
N THR A 92 -6.22 -5.09 10.79
CA THR A 92 -7.43 -5.33 11.58
C THR A 92 -7.48 -6.76 12.10
N THR A 93 -6.85 -7.70 11.38
CA THR A 93 -6.64 -9.09 11.82
C THR A 93 -5.24 -9.54 11.41
N VAL A 94 -4.64 -10.39 12.22
CA VAL A 94 -3.40 -11.11 11.94
C VAL A 94 -3.60 -12.55 12.37
N THR A 95 -3.30 -13.51 11.49
CA THR A 95 -3.39 -14.94 11.77
C THR A 95 -2.15 -15.65 11.25
N ALA A 96 -1.74 -16.72 11.94
CA ALA A 96 -0.68 -17.61 11.48
C ALA A 96 -1.34 -18.70 10.61
N GLU A 97 -1.18 -18.58 9.30
CA GLU A 97 -1.78 -19.49 8.33
C GLU A 97 -0.79 -19.81 7.21
N CYS A 98 -0.58 -21.09 6.96
CA CYS A 98 0.18 -21.56 5.79
C CYS A 98 -0.68 -21.49 4.52
N GLY A 99 -0.05 -21.20 3.39
CA GLY A 99 -0.72 -21.18 2.09
C GLY A 99 0.04 -20.35 1.05
N GLU A 100 -0.50 -20.28 -0.14
CA GLU A 100 0.05 -19.46 -1.22
C GLU A 100 0.09 -17.97 -0.82
N PRO A 101 1.10 -17.21 -1.26
CA PRO A 101 1.17 -15.78 -1.03
C PRO A 101 -0.05 -15.03 -1.55
N ILE A 102 -0.52 -14.07 -0.79
CA ILE A 102 -1.67 -13.22 -1.15
C ILE A 102 -1.23 -11.76 -1.10
N ASN A 103 -1.65 -10.99 -2.09
CA ASN A 103 -1.54 -9.54 -2.09
C ASN A 103 -2.72 -9.00 -2.92
N ASP A 104 -3.84 -8.80 -2.26
CA ASP A 104 -5.08 -8.32 -2.88
C ASP A 104 -5.53 -7.02 -2.19
N VAL A 105 -5.67 -5.97 -3.00
CA VAL A 105 -6.07 -4.64 -2.57
C VAL A 105 -7.33 -4.22 -3.30
N TYR A 106 -8.29 -3.67 -2.57
CA TYR A 106 -9.43 -2.95 -3.11
C TYR A 106 -9.51 -1.56 -2.52
N LEU A 107 -9.61 -0.55 -3.40
CA LEU A 107 -9.69 0.87 -3.02
C LEU A 107 -10.79 1.57 -3.81
N GLU A 108 -11.52 2.47 -3.14
CA GLU A 108 -12.39 3.45 -3.77
C GLU A 108 -12.09 4.84 -3.23
N GLY A 109 -12.05 5.81 -4.11
CA GLY A 109 -11.86 7.20 -3.72
C GLY A 109 -11.75 8.14 -4.91
N PRO A 110 -11.90 9.44 -4.68
CA PRO A 110 -11.73 10.44 -5.71
C PRO A 110 -10.27 10.60 -6.11
N LEU A 111 -10.05 10.96 -7.37
CA LEU A 111 -8.76 11.42 -7.87
C LEU A 111 -8.37 12.74 -7.20
N CYS A 112 -7.16 12.79 -6.63
CA CYS A 112 -6.62 14.01 -6.00
C CYS A 112 -6.17 15.07 -7.01
N ARG A 113 -5.84 14.63 -8.21
CA ARG A 113 -5.32 15.44 -9.31
C ARG A 113 -5.57 14.72 -10.63
N GLU A 114 -5.39 15.44 -11.74
CA GLU A 114 -5.45 14.86 -13.08
C GLU A 114 -4.49 13.67 -13.18
N PRO A 115 -4.95 12.50 -13.66
CA PRO A 115 -4.10 11.35 -13.88
C PRO A 115 -3.12 11.63 -15.03
N THR A 116 -1.94 11.05 -14.96
CA THR A 116 -0.88 11.29 -15.95
C THR A 116 -0.61 10.03 -16.76
N PHE A 117 -1.01 10.05 -18.03
CA PHE A 117 -0.70 8.98 -18.96
C PHE A 117 0.74 9.09 -19.48
N ARG A 118 1.45 7.96 -19.53
CA ARG A 118 2.79 7.86 -20.09
C ARG A 118 3.10 6.47 -20.62
N ARG A 119 4.15 6.37 -21.43
CA ARG A 119 4.71 5.08 -21.87
C ARG A 119 6.02 4.82 -21.14
N THR A 120 6.22 3.58 -20.70
CA THR A 120 7.50 3.15 -20.15
C THR A 120 8.56 3.03 -21.26
N PRO A 121 9.87 2.97 -20.92
CA PRO A 121 10.91 2.71 -21.92
C PRO A 121 10.71 1.40 -22.71
N LEU A 122 9.99 0.43 -22.13
CA LEU A 122 9.63 -0.84 -22.78
C LEU A 122 8.32 -0.75 -23.59
N GLY A 123 7.79 0.46 -23.83
CA GLY A 123 6.59 0.71 -24.64
C GLY A 123 5.26 0.39 -23.95
N ARG A 124 5.25 0.03 -22.66
CA ARG A 124 4.02 -0.25 -21.91
C ARG A 124 3.30 1.04 -21.56
N GLU A 125 2.00 1.08 -21.82
CA GLU A 125 1.12 2.20 -21.45
C GLU A 125 0.77 2.12 -19.98
N ILE A 126 0.92 3.23 -19.27
CA ILE A 126 0.58 3.35 -17.85
C ILE A 126 -0.06 4.71 -17.57
N CYS A 127 -0.87 4.75 -16.54
CA CYS A 127 -1.45 5.96 -15.99
C CYS A 127 -1.10 6.07 -14.51
N ASP A 128 -0.41 7.14 -14.14
CA ASP A 128 -0.10 7.47 -12.75
C ASP A 128 -1.28 8.25 -12.18
N ALA A 129 -1.91 7.71 -11.15
CA ALA A 129 -3.03 8.30 -10.44
C ALA A 129 -2.73 8.45 -8.93
N MET A 130 -3.43 9.35 -8.27
CA MET A 130 -3.39 9.51 -6.81
C MET A 130 -4.80 9.52 -6.29
N LEU A 131 -5.18 8.51 -5.50
CA LEU A 131 -6.50 8.45 -4.85
C LEU A 131 -6.45 9.10 -3.46
N ALA A 132 -7.54 9.78 -3.09
CA ALA A 132 -7.83 10.20 -1.73
C ALA A 132 -8.87 9.24 -1.13
N VAL A 133 -8.43 8.14 -0.56
CA VAL A 133 -9.32 7.13 0.01
C VAL A 133 -9.87 7.62 1.35
N PRO A 134 -11.21 7.72 1.52
CA PRO A 134 -11.81 8.26 2.73
C PRO A 134 -11.49 7.45 3.98
N ARG A 135 -11.39 8.15 5.12
CA ARG A 135 -11.25 7.59 6.46
C ARG A 135 -12.24 8.22 7.42
N ALA A 136 -12.44 7.56 8.56
CA ALA A 136 -13.15 8.17 9.67
C ALA A 136 -12.58 9.54 10.06
N PHE A 137 -13.43 10.40 10.65
CA PHE A 137 -13.08 11.74 11.11
C PHE A 137 -12.61 12.70 10.00
N HIS A 138 -13.22 12.64 8.82
CA HIS A 138 -12.93 13.51 7.66
C HIS A 138 -11.45 13.52 7.25
N ARG A 139 -10.76 12.40 7.43
CA ARG A 139 -9.40 12.19 6.95
C ARG A 139 -9.40 11.41 5.64
N ALA A 140 -8.28 11.40 4.94
CA ALA A 140 -8.08 10.58 3.75
C ALA A 140 -6.67 10.01 3.74
N ASP A 141 -6.53 8.83 3.15
CA ASP A 141 -5.25 8.24 2.77
C ASP A 141 -4.96 8.58 1.32
N TYR A 142 -3.80 9.16 1.05
CA TYR A 142 -3.35 9.52 -0.29
C TYR A 142 -2.49 8.39 -0.83
N LEU A 143 -3.03 7.65 -1.79
CA LEU A 143 -2.43 6.42 -2.27
C LEU A 143 -2.02 6.55 -3.75
N PRO A 144 -0.73 6.47 -4.08
CA PRO A 144 -0.26 6.46 -5.45
C PRO A 144 -0.63 5.12 -6.11
N CYS A 145 -1.17 5.19 -7.31
CA CYS A 145 -1.62 4.06 -8.10
C CYS A 145 -0.99 4.08 -9.48
N ILE A 146 -0.53 2.94 -9.95
CA ILE A 146 -0.09 2.73 -11.33
C ILE A 146 -1.09 1.81 -12.01
N ILE A 147 -1.74 2.31 -13.05
CA ILE A 147 -2.74 1.60 -13.83
C ILE A 147 -2.14 1.23 -15.17
N TRP A 148 -2.33 -0.01 -15.62
CA TRP A 148 -1.65 -0.57 -16.77
C TRP A 148 -2.57 -0.79 -17.97
N GLY A 149 -1.99 -0.70 -19.18
CA GLY A 149 -2.61 -1.12 -20.44
C GLY A 149 -3.87 -0.34 -20.80
N ARG A 150 -4.88 -1.03 -21.33
CA ARG A 150 -6.12 -0.40 -21.80
C ARG A 150 -6.84 0.40 -20.72
N THR A 151 -6.83 -0.09 -19.50
CA THR A 151 -7.42 0.61 -18.35
C THR A 151 -6.71 1.93 -18.06
N ALA A 152 -5.40 2.02 -18.36
CA ALA A 152 -4.65 3.27 -18.23
C ALA A 152 -5.19 4.36 -19.17
N GLN A 153 -5.60 4.01 -20.39
CA GLN A 153 -6.20 4.95 -21.35
C GLN A 153 -7.55 5.46 -20.84
N SER A 154 -8.41 4.56 -20.33
CA SER A 154 -9.72 4.94 -19.80
C SER A 154 -9.60 5.88 -18.60
N ILE A 155 -8.73 5.55 -17.64
CA ILE A 155 -8.54 6.39 -16.46
C ILE A 155 -7.82 7.70 -16.78
N SER A 156 -7.00 7.75 -17.82
CA SER A 156 -6.34 9.00 -18.23
C SER A 156 -7.31 10.07 -18.76
N ALA A 157 -8.53 9.70 -19.12
CA ALA A 157 -9.61 10.61 -19.51
C ALA A 157 -10.45 11.12 -18.32
N CYS A 158 -10.22 10.60 -17.12
CA CYS A 158 -10.88 11.06 -15.90
C CYS A 158 -10.28 12.36 -15.39
N HIS A 159 -11.05 13.07 -14.56
CA HIS A 159 -10.68 14.36 -14.00
C HIS A 159 -10.54 14.32 -12.48
N THR A 160 -9.93 15.35 -11.92
CA THR A 160 -9.87 15.54 -10.47
C THR A 160 -11.25 15.47 -9.85
N ARG A 161 -11.39 14.71 -8.75
CA ARG A 161 -12.63 14.38 -8.02
C ARG A 161 -13.49 13.29 -8.64
N ASP A 162 -13.20 12.77 -9.82
CA ASP A 162 -13.85 11.57 -10.30
C ASP A 162 -13.60 10.41 -9.35
N MET A 163 -14.65 9.66 -9.03
CA MET A 163 -14.59 8.50 -8.16
C MET A 163 -14.06 7.30 -8.95
N ILE A 164 -13.00 6.69 -8.43
CA ILE A 164 -12.36 5.54 -9.05
C ILE A 164 -12.34 4.37 -8.07
N ALA A 165 -12.74 3.19 -8.56
CA ALA A 165 -12.48 1.92 -7.90
C ALA A 165 -11.25 1.25 -8.50
N ILE A 166 -10.38 0.73 -7.66
CA ILE A 166 -9.16 0.01 -8.05
C ILE A 166 -9.10 -1.34 -7.33
N ARG A 167 -8.84 -2.39 -8.10
CA ARG A 167 -8.39 -3.67 -7.56
C ARG A 167 -6.99 -3.96 -8.04
N GLY A 168 -6.12 -4.42 -7.14
CA GLY A 168 -4.72 -4.64 -7.48
C GLY A 168 -3.91 -5.18 -6.31
N ARG A 169 -2.65 -4.81 -6.24
CA ARG A 169 -1.74 -5.22 -5.18
C ARG A 169 -0.89 -4.04 -4.70
N LEU A 170 -0.51 -4.07 -3.44
CA LEU A 170 0.49 -3.16 -2.88
C LEU A 170 1.88 -3.67 -3.30
N GLN A 171 2.70 -2.82 -3.90
CA GLN A 171 4.05 -3.20 -4.29
C GLN A 171 5.09 -2.22 -3.77
N SER A 172 6.29 -2.74 -3.53
CA SER A 172 7.49 -1.97 -3.20
C SER A 172 8.34 -1.77 -4.45
N ARG A 173 8.96 -0.60 -4.57
CA ARG A 173 9.91 -0.28 -5.62
C ARG A 173 11.11 0.45 -5.04
N ILE A 174 12.30 -0.11 -5.24
CA ILE A 174 13.55 0.56 -4.90
C ILE A 174 13.87 1.56 -6.03
N TYR A 175 14.26 2.76 -5.64
CA TYR A 175 14.77 3.79 -6.54
C TYR A 175 15.94 4.54 -5.91
N THR A 176 16.94 4.84 -6.73
CA THR A 176 18.10 5.60 -6.27
C THR A 176 17.81 7.08 -6.35
N LYS A 177 17.98 7.78 -5.22
CA LYS A 177 17.86 9.23 -5.13
C LYS A 177 19.24 9.85 -5.02
N LEU A 178 19.53 10.81 -5.90
CA LEU A 178 20.72 11.62 -5.79
C LEU A 178 20.51 12.68 -4.70
N THR A 179 21.40 12.71 -3.72
CA THR A 179 21.43 13.70 -2.63
C THR A 179 22.78 14.42 -2.70
N PRO A 180 22.95 15.58 -2.02
CA PRO A 180 24.23 16.25 -1.94
C PRO A 180 25.35 15.36 -1.37
N ASP A 181 25.00 14.38 -0.54
CA ASP A 181 25.92 13.46 0.15
C ASP A 181 26.18 12.17 -0.65
N GLY A 182 25.56 12.00 -1.84
CA GLY A 182 25.72 10.84 -2.70
C GLY A 182 24.40 10.22 -3.16
N ALA A 183 24.49 9.02 -3.76
CA ALA A 183 23.33 8.24 -4.19
C ALA A 183 22.78 7.42 -3.00
N GLU A 184 21.48 7.50 -2.75
CA GLU A 184 20.78 6.78 -1.69
C GLU A 184 19.63 5.97 -2.25
N ASP A 185 19.59 4.66 -1.96
CA ASP A 185 18.47 3.81 -2.35
C ASP A 185 17.31 3.99 -1.37
N ARG A 186 16.13 4.21 -1.94
CA ARG A 186 14.88 4.40 -1.20
C ARG A 186 13.79 3.49 -1.71
N THR A 187 12.92 3.08 -0.82
CA THR A 187 11.73 2.30 -1.17
C THR A 187 10.51 3.20 -1.28
N ALA A 188 9.83 3.12 -2.42
CA ALA A 188 8.50 3.67 -2.62
C ALA A 188 7.47 2.54 -2.61
N TYR A 189 6.28 2.84 -2.11
CA TYR A 189 5.14 1.93 -2.12
C TYR A 189 4.05 2.52 -2.98
N GLU A 190 3.42 1.69 -3.80
CA GLU A 190 2.36 2.09 -4.74
C GLU A 190 1.39 0.95 -4.97
N ILE A 191 0.18 1.27 -5.38
CA ILE A 191 -0.82 0.28 -5.80
C ILE A 191 -0.64 -0.01 -7.28
N SER A 192 -0.27 -1.23 -7.60
CA SER A 192 -0.24 -1.73 -8.99
C SER A 192 -1.62 -2.26 -9.33
N ALA A 193 -2.39 -1.49 -10.11
CA ALA A 193 -3.76 -1.82 -10.44
C ALA A 193 -3.83 -2.96 -11.47
N LEU A 194 -4.59 -4.00 -11.16
CA LEU A 194 -5.01 -5.06 -12.09
C LEU A 194 -6.26 -4.65 -12.86
N SER A 195 -7.17 -3.93 -12.20
CA SER A 195 -8.31 -3.28 -12.81
C SER A 195 -8.57 -1.92 -12.16
N ALA A 196 -9.14 -1.01 -12.92
CA ALA A 196 -9.62 0.27 -12.44
C ALA A 196 -10.83 0.71 -13.26
N GLU A 197 -11.81 1.34 -12.61
CA GLU A 197 -13.01 1.84 -13.26
C GLU A 197 -13.47 3.15 -12.61
N GLN A 198 -14.06 4.01 -13.42
CA GLN A 198 -14.73 5.20 -12.93
C GLN A 198 -16.12 4.79 -12.40
N LEU A 199 -16.42 5.22 -11.17
CA LEU A 199 -17.73 5.02 -10.56
C LEU A 199 -18.64 6.19 -10.95
N SER A 200 -19.87 5.87 -11.33
CA SER A 200 -20.91 6.86 -11.68
C SER A 200 -21.55 7.49 -10.43
#